data_4dc38f8f9da51550f8597783a735e2e0
#
_entry.id   4dc38f8f9da51550f8597783a735e2e0
#
_cell.length_a   1.000
_cell.length_b   1.000
_cell.length_c   1.000
_cell.angle_alpha   90.00
_cell.angle_beta   90.00
_cell.angle_gamma   90.00
#
_symmetry.space_group_name_H-M   'P 1'
#
loop_
_entity.id
_entity.type
_entity.pdbx_description
1 polymer ?
#
loop_
_entity_poly.entity_id
_entity_poly.type
_entity_poly.pdbx_seq_one_letter_code
_entity_poly.pdbx_strand_id
1 'polypeptide(L)'
;MTDVAIREAALTDAVIETLIALSRDWAAENSCRGYRPNGRSDIEGNRIFLAEDGEGVAGYLFGNVHPSKQTSPVMPEGTPYFEVEELYVVPEKRSRGIGRALFRYAEEAVKAEADYMMVGTATKNWKAVFHFYVDELDMTFWSARLFRRIEK
;
A
#
# COMPACT_ATOMS: atom_id res chain seq x y z
N MET A 1 15.11 13.44 9.86
CA MET A 1 13.75 13.69 10.37
C MET A 1 12.85 14.12 9.23
N THR A 2 11.66 13.59 9.15
CA THR A 2 10.76 13.80 8.02
C THR A 2 9.66 14.77 8.40
N ASP A 3 9.65 15.96 7.78
CA ASP A 3 8.61 16.96 8.01
C ASP A 3 7.39 16.67 7.12
N VAL A 4 6.75 15.52 7.34
CA VAL A 4 5.51 15.19 6.66
C VAL A 4 4.36 15.15 7.65
N ALA A 5 3.21 15.63 7.20
CA ALA A 5 1.94 15.46 7.90
C ALA A 5 1.15 14.34 7.21
N ILE A 6 0.58 13.45 8.01
CA ILE A 6 -0.24 12.35 7.50
C ILE A 6 -1.69 12.59 7.87
N ARG A 7 -2.58 12.37 6.92
CA ARG A 7 -4.02 12.49 7.15
C ARG A 7 -4.81 11.49 6.31
N GLU A 8 -5.98 11.15 6.77
CA GLU A 8 -6.97 10.50 5.91
C GLU A 8 -7.63 11.59 5.06
N ALA A 9 -7.69 11.38 3.75
CA ALA A 9 -8.18 12.36 2.79
C ALA A 9 -9.55 11.95 2.24
N ALA A 10 -10.41 12.96 2.02
CA ALA A 10 -11.65 12.74 1.29
C ALA A 10 -11.37 12.47 -0.20
N LEU A 11 -12.26 11.71 -0.84
CA LEU A 11 -12.18 11.37 -2.26
C LEU A 11 -12.62 12.57 -3.11
N THR A 12 -11.76 13.57 -3.21
CA THR A 12 -11.99 14.72 -4.09
C THR A 12 -11.36 14.47 -5.47
N ASP A 13 -11.81 15.17 -6.48
CA ASP A 13 -11.22 15.08 -7.82
C ASP A 13 -9.73 15.41 -7.79
N ALA A 14 -9.33 16.41 -7.03
CA ALA A 14 -7.93 16.82 -6.91
C ALA A 14 -7.07 15.69 -6.30
N VAL A 15 -7.55 15.02 -5.25
CA VAL A 15 -6.84 13.90 -4.64
C VAL A 15 -6.72 12.74 -5.63
N ILE A 16 -7.82 12.39 -6.29
CA ILE A 16 -7.83 11.28 -7.27
C ILE A 16 -6.85 11.56 -8.41
N GLU A 17 -6.86 12.76 -8.96
CA GLU A 17 -5.93 13.14 -10.04
C GLU A 17 -4.46 13.09 -9.58
N THR A 18 -4.18 13.51 -8.37
CA THR A 18 -2.83 13.43 -7.80
C THR A 18 -2.38 11.99 -7.69
N LEU A 19 -3.24 11.09 -7.19
CA LEU A 19 -2.89 9.68 -7.06
C LEU A 19 -2.71 9.01 -8.42
N ILE A 20 -3.53 9.37 -9.40
CA ILE A 20 -3.36 8.88 -10.79
C ILE A 20 -2.00 9.29 -11.33
N ALA A 21 -1.61 10.55 -11.16
CA ALA A 21 -0.33 11.06 -11.64
C ALA A 21 0.84 10.32 -10.97
N LEU A 22 0.78 10.13 -9.66
CA LEU A 22 1.80 9.38 -8.92
C LEU A 22 1.85 7.91 -9.34
N SER A 23 0.72 7.31 -9.70
CA SER A 23 0.71 5.93 -10.19
C SER A 23 1.38 5.80 -11.57
N ARG A 24 1.34 6.85 -12.39
CA ARG A 24 2.09 6.87 -13.66
C ARG A 24 3.59 6.89 -13.40
N ASP A 25 4.03 7.67 -12.41
CA ASP A 25 5.44 7.69 -12.01
C ASP A 25 5.88 6.33 -11.48
N TRP A 26 5.03 5.69 -10.69
CA TRP A 26 5.30 4.33 -10.19
C TRP A 26 5.43 3.34 -11.34
N ALA A 27 4.49 3.35 -12.28
CA ALA A 27 4.55 2.45 -13.45
C ALA A 27 5.83 2.66 -14.25
N ALA A 28 6.29 3.91 -14.39
CA ALA A 28 7.51 4.25 -15.11
C ALA A 28 8.77 3.70 -14.44
N GLU A 29 8.75 3.43 -13.14
CA GLU A 29 9.87 2.81 -12.43
C GLU A 29 10.07 1.34 -12.83
N ASN A 30 9.04 0.69 -13.36
CA ASN A 30 9.07 -0.72 -13.75
C ASN A 30 9.53 -1.64 -12.61
N SER A 31 9.12 -1.34 -11.39
CA SER A 31 9.55 -2.04 -10.18
C SER A 31 8.65 -3.19 -9.77
N CYS A 32 7.43 -3.26 -10.33
CA CYS A 32 6.45 -4.31 -10.01
C CYS A 32 6.00 -5.02 -11.28
N ARG A 33 5.74 -6.32 -11.15
CA ARG A 33 5.25 -7.12 -12.27
C ARG A 33 3.77 -6.85 -12.51
N GLY A 34 3.42 -6.49 -13.74
CA GLY A 34 2.03 -6.27 -14.12
C GLY A 34 1.40 -5.00 -13.58
N TYR A 35 2.19 -4.13 -12.93
CA TYR A 35 1.66 -2.85 -12.46
C TYR A 35 1.38 -1.92 -13.63
N ARG A 36 0.27 -1.25 -13.59
CA ARG A 36 -0.14 -0.25 -14.58
C ARG A 36 -0.77 0.95 -13.85
N PRO A 37 -0.73 2.15 -14.44
CA PRO A 37 -1.30 3.33 -13.82
C PRO A 37 -2.77 3.15 -13.46
N ASN A 38 -3.17 3.74 -12.35
CA ASN A 38 -4.55 3.71 -11.90
C ASN A 38 -5.44 4.60 -12.76
N GLY A 39 -6.67 4.15 -12.97
CA GLY A 39 -7.75 5.01 -13.37
C GLY A 39 -8.56 5.41 -12.13
N ARG A 40 -9.56 6.27 -12.34
CA ARG A 40 -10.43 6.74 -11.27
C ARG A 40 -11.13 5.58 -10.53
N SER A 41 -11.59 4.59 -11.26
CA SER A 41 -12.30 3.44 -10.68
C SER A 41 -11.44 2.57 -9.78
N ASP A 42 -10.12 2.60 -9.96
CA ASP A 42 -9.20 1.84 -9.10
C ASP A 42 -9.04 2.50 -7.73
N ILE A 43 -9.30 3.79 -7.63
CA ILE A 43 -9.12 4.58 -6.42
C ILE A 43 -10.42 4.77 -5.67
N GLU A 44 -11.52 5.01 -6.40
CA GLU A 44 -12.84 5.20 -5.82
C GLU A 44 -13.25 4.01 -4.94
N GLY A 45 -13.97 4.30 -3.87
CA GLY A 45 -14.42 3.29 -2.90
C GLY A 45 -13.38 2.90 -1.88
N ASN A 46 -12.14 3.37 -2.00
CA ASN A 46 -11.10 3.13 -1.04
C ASN A 46 -10.96 4.27 -0.03
N ARG A 47 -10.36 3.96 1.10
CA ARG A 47 -9.93 4.96 2.07
C ARG A 47 -8.53 5.38 1.69
N ILE A 48 -8.27 6.67 1.70
CA ILE A 48 -7.02 7.27 1.23
C ILE A 48 -6.31 7.97 2.37
N PHE A 49 -5.02 7.68 2.51
CA PHE A 49 -4.13 8.31 3.47
C PHE A 49 -3.00 8.96 2.70
N LEU A 50 -2.73 10.24 3.01
CA LEU A 50 -1.71 11.02 2.33
C LEU A 50 -0.63 11.44 3.30
N ALA A 51 0.62 11.41 2.84
CA ALA A 51 1.74 12.05 3.50
C ALA A 51 2.10 13.29 2.68
N GLU A 52 2.05 14.45 3.31
CA GLU A 52 2.25 15.73 2.64
C GLU A 52 3.37 16.52 3.30
N ASP A 53 4.16 17.22 2.51
CA ASP A 53 5.17 18.16 2.98
C ASP A 53 5.01 19.49 2.25
N GLY A 54 5.98 20.40 2.38
CA GLY A 54 5.90 21.71 1.73
C GLY A 54 5.93 21.68 0.20
N GLU A 55 6.26 20.54 -0.41
CA GLU A 55 6.31 20.36 -1.86
C GLU A 55 5.08 19.66 -2.41
N GLY A 56 4.20 19.16 -1.57
CA GLY A 56 2.99 18.44 -1.95
C GLY A 56 2.92 17.03 -1.38
N VAL A 57 2.29 16.11 -2.12
CA VAL A 57 2.14 14.71 -1.68
C VAL A 57 3.46 13.97 -1.83
N ALA A 58 4.00 13.52 -0.71
CA ALA A 58 5.25 12.75 -0.64
C ALA A 58 5.00 11.24 -0.76
N GLY A 59 3.79 10.80 -0.44
CA GLY A 59 3.42 9.39 -0.50
C GLY A 59 1.95 9.20 -0.18
N TYR A 60 1.45 8.00 -0.48
CA TYR A 60 0.04 7.66 -0.20
C TYR A 60 -0.09 6.18 0.14
N LEU A 61 -1.18 5.88 0.82
CA LEU A 61 -1.66 4.52 1.02
C LEU A 61 -3.16 4.54 0.78
N PHE A 62 -3.67 3.59 0.02
CA PHE A 62 -5.11 3.39 -0.04
C PHE A 62 -5.48 1.92 0.01
N GLY A 63 -6.68 1.67 0.46
CA GLY A 63 -7.22 0.33 0.61
C GLY A 63 -8.60 0.36 1.23
N ASN A 64 -9.11 -0.81 1.58
CA ASN A 64 -10.44 -0.92 2.16
C ASN A 64 -10.57 -2.11 3.09
N VAL A 65 -11.64 -2.10 3.88
CA VAL A 65 -11.98 -3.21 4.77
C VAL A 65 -12.85 -4.21 4.00
N HIS A 66 -12.50 -5.48 4.09
CA HIS A 66 -13.23 -6.59 3.48
C HIS A 66 -13.45 -7.72 4.50
N PRO A 67 -14.54 -8.49 4.37
CA PRO A 67 -14.67 -9.74 5.13
C PRO A 67 -13.78 -10.82 4.49
N SER A 68 -13.08 -11.58 5.33
CA SER A 68 -12.17 -12.62 4.84
C SER A 68 -12.94 -13.76 4.18
N LYS A 69 -12.38 -14.27 3.07
CA LYS A 69 -12.84 -15.47 2.36
C LYS A 69 -11.62 -16.28 1.98
N GLN A 70 -11.69 -17.59 2.24
CA GLN A 70 -10.61 -18.53 1.86
C GLN A 70 -9.25 -18.16 2.49
N THR A 71 -9.28 -17.53 3.66
CA THR A 71 -8.10 -17.13 4.41
C THR A 71 -7.97 -17.91 5.73
N SER A 72 -8.71 -19.02 5.85
CA SER A 72 -8.80 -19.78 7.10
C SER A 72 -7.48 -20.19 7.72
N PRO A 73 -6.39 -20.40 6.98
CA PRO A 73 -5.09 -20.65 7.62
C PRO A 73 -4.55 -19.48 8.42
N VAL A 74 -5.05 -18.27 8.15
CA VAL A 74 -4.57 -17.02 8.78
C VAL A 74 -5.62 -16.45 9.71
N MET A 75 -6.89 -16.46 9.29
CA MET A 75 -8.00 -15.89 10.06
C MET A 75 -9.30 -16.63 9.76
N PRO A 76 -10.24 -16.66 10.73
CA PRO A 76 -11.55 -17.27 10.50
C PRO A 76 -12.32 -16.57 9.37
N GLU A 77 -13.17 -17.34 8.66
CA GLU A 77 -14.03 -16.83 7.61
C GLU A 77 -14.91 -15.68 8.12
N GLY A 78 -15.01 -14.62 7.35
CA GLY A 78 -15.79 -13.44 7.71
C GLY A 78 -15.09 -12.43 8.61
N THR A 79 -13.83 -12.68 8.99
CA THR A 79 -13.05 -11.73 9.78
C THR A 79 -12.80 -10.46 8.98
N PRO A 80 -13.09 -9.25 9.51
CA PRO A 80 -12.81 -8.02 8.78
C PRO A 80 -11.30 -7.75 8.74
N TYR A 81 -10.77 -7.49 7.56
CA TYR A 81 -9.37 -7.11 7.39
C TYR A 81 -9.26 -5.90 6.46
N PHE A 82 -8.24 -5.08 6.68
CA PHE A 82 -7.92 -3.96 5.81
C PHE A 82 -6.90 -4.41 4.78
N GLU A 83 -7.30 -4.41 3.52
CA GLU A 83 -6.41 -4.71 2.39
C GLU A 83 -5.73 -3.43 1.94
N VAL A 84 -4.42 -3.39 2.06
CA VAL A 84 -3.62 -2.31 1.49
C VAL A 84 -3.50 -2.57 -0.01
N GLU A 85 -4.20 -1.78 -0.81
CA GLU A 85 -4.15 -1.91 -2.26
C GLU A 85 -2.86 -1.32 -2.81
N GLU A 86 -2.49 -0.14 -2.33
CA GLU A 86 -1.25 0.52 -2.74
C GLU A 86 -0.62 1.29 -1.58
N LEU A 87 0.68 1.25 -1.54
CA LEU A 87 1.52 2.07 -0.66
C LEU A 87 2.71 2.56 -1.48
N TYR A 88 2.78 3.86 -1.70
CA TYR A 88 3.79 4.48 -2.55
C TYR A 88 4.41 5.69 -1.87
N VAL A 89 5.72 5.83 -1.99
CA VAL A 89 6.47 7.01 -1.57
C VAL A 89 7.26 7.49 -2.77
N VAL A 90 7.24 8.80 -3.05
CA VAL A 90 8.00 9.35 -4.17
C VAL A 90 9.49 9.02 -4.00
N PRO A 91 10.20 8.67 -5.09
CA PRO A 91 11.56 8.14 -4.99
C PRO A 91 12.52 9.00 -4.18
N GLU A 92 12.47 10.33 -4.35
CA GLU A 92 13.38 11.27 -3.70
C GLU A 92 13.17 11.34 -2.18
N LYS A 93 12.05 10.81 -1.69
CA LYS A 93 11.67 10.90 -0.27
C LYS A 93 11.64 9.54 0.42
N ARG A 94 12.11 8.50 -0.26
CA ARG A 94 12.21 7.15 0.31
C ARG A 94 13.31 7.06 1.37
N SER A 95 13.22 6.01 2.20
CA SER A 95 14.17 5.73 3.29
C SER A 95 14.18 6.80 4.38
N ARG A 96 13.07 7.50 4.56
CA ARG A 96 12.87 8.53 5.59
C ARG A 96 11.76 8.16 6.57
N GLY A 97 11.23 6.94 6.49
CA GLY A 97 10.15 6.48 7.37
C GLY A 97 8.75 6.87 6.96
N ILE A 98 8.53 7.45 5.78
CA ILE A 98 7.21 7.89 5.32
C ILE A 98 6.28 6.71 5.10
N GLY A 99 6.73 5.64 4.44
CA GLY A 99 5.93 4.44 4.21
C GLY A 99 5.48 3.78 5.50
N ARG A 100 6.38 3.68 6.46
CA ARG A 100 6.10 3.15 7.80
C ARG A 100 5.08 4.01 8.53
N ALA A 101 5.22 5.32 8.48
CA ALA A 101 4.28 6.25 9.11
C ALA A 101 2.89 6.18 8.48
N LEU A 102 2.80 6.07 7.14
CA LEU A 102 1.54 5.88 6.43
C LEU A 102 0.84 4.59 6.85
N PHE A 103 1.59 3.48 6.88
CA PHE A 103 1.02 2.19 7.27
C PHE A 103 0.48 2.24 8.70
N ARG A 104 1.25 2.77 9.63
CA ARG A 104 0.84 2.85 11.04
C ARG A 104 -0.33 3.79 11.25
N TYR A 105 -0.39 4.88 10.52
CA TYR A 105 -1.52 5.79 10.57
C TYR A 105 -2.80 5.10 10.07
N ALA A 106 -2.72 4.39 8.95
CA ALA A 106 -3.85 3.65 8.41
C ALA A 106 -4.33 2.57 9.39
N GLU A 107 -3.41 1.80 9.96
CA GLU A 107 -3.71 0.76 10.95
C GLU A 107 -4.46 1.35 12.14
N GLU A 108 -3.98 2.44 12.70
CA GLU A 108 -4.63 3.12 13.81
C GLU A 108 -6.03 3.63 13.42
N ALA A 109 -6.17 4.17 12.20
CA ALA A 109 -7.44 4.70 11.73
C ALA A 109 -8.51 3.61 11.53
N VAL A 110 -8.11 2.38 11.19
CA VAL A 110 -9.06 1.29 10.88
C VAL A 110 -9.21 0.28 12.02
N LYS A 111 -8.50 0.41 13.12
CA LYS A 111 -8.46 -0.61 14.18
C LYS A 111 -9.82 -0.94 14.80
N ALA A 112 -10.77 -0.04 14.75
CA ALA A 112 -12.12 -0.29 15.24
C ALA A 112 -12.99 -1.06 14.23
N GLU A 113 -12.53 -1.16 12.97
CA GLU A 113 -13.30 -1.75 11.86
C GLU A 113 -12.66 -3.02 11.31
N ALA A 114 -11.40 -3.28 11.60
CA ALA A 114 -10.66 -4.41 11.05
C ALA A 114 -9.77 -5.06 12.12
N ASP A 115 -9.63 -6.37 12.03
CA ASP A 115 -8.81 -7.15 12.96
C ASP A 115 -7.43 -7.47 12.39
N TYR A 116 -7.24 -7.30 11.10
CA TYR A 116 -5.97 -7.59 10.41
C TYR A 116 -5.66 -6.53 9.36
N MET A 117 -4.38 -6.29 9.17
CA MET A 117 -3.85 -5.60 8.00
C MET A 117 -3.32 -6.65 7.03
N MET A 118 -3.57 -6.48 5.75
CA MET A 118 -3.16 -7.43 4.73
C MET A 118 -2.58 -6.70 3.53
N VAL A 119 -1.50 -7.22 2.98
CA VAL A 119 -0.88 -6.64 1.79
C VAL A 119 -0.30 -7.74 0.91
N GLY A 120 -0.49 -7.61 -0.39
CA GLY A 120 0.20 -8.43 -1.39
C GLY A 120 1.17 -7.57 -2.17
N THR A 121 2.18 -8.19 -2.76
CA THR A 121 3.14 -7.47 -3.58
C THR A 121 3.61 -8.33 -4.76
N ALA A 122 3.81 -7.69 -5.91
CA ALA A 122 4.43 -8.28 -7.08
C ALA A 122 5.75 -7.58 -7.42
N THR A 123 6.40 -7.01 -6.42
CA THR A 123 7.65 -6.26 -6.58
C THR A 123 8.78 -7.15 -7.11
N LYS A 124 9.63 -6.58 -7.94
CA LYS A 124 10.89 -7.21 -8.37
C LYS A 124 11.95 -7.14 -7.29
N ASN A 125 11.83 -6.17 -6.37
CA ASN A 125 12.76 -5.99 -5.25
C ASN A 125 12.16 -6.56 -3.96
N TRP A 126 11.88 -7.87 -3.96
CA TRP A 126 11.21 -8.52 -2.85
C TRP A 126 12.01 -8.47 -1.55
N LYS A 127 13.35 -8.46 -1.62
CA LYS A 127 14.18 -8.40 -0.41
C LYS A 127 13.95 -7.10 0.37
N ALA A 128 13.97 -5.96 -0.30
CA ALA A 128 13.73 -4.67 0.33
C ALA A 128 12.29 -4.53 0.82
N VAL A 129 11.32 -5.02 0.03
CA VAL A 129 9.91 -4.94 0.40
C VAL A 129 9.59 -5.86 1.57
N PHE A 130 10.15 -7.08 1.61
CA PHE A 130 9.96 -7.97 2.75
C PHE A 130 10.65 -7.44 3.99
N HIS A 131 11.83 -6.83 3.86
CA HIS A 131 12.46 -6.15 4.99
C HIS A 131 11.53 -5.08 5.57
N PHE A 132 10.91 -4.29 4.72
CA PHE A 132 9.98 -3.25 5.15
C PHE A 132 8.76 -3.84 5.88
N TYR A 133 8.05 -4.78 5.25
CA TYR A 133 6.81 -5.31 5.85
C TYR A 133 7.08 -6.27 7.01
N VAL A 134 8.05 -7.15 6.90
CA VAL A 134 8.29 -8.19 7.93
C VAL A 134 9.16 -7.65 9.06
N ASP A 135 10.30 -7.03 8.74
CA ASP A 135 11.25 -6.61 9.77
C ASP A 135 10.86 -5.26 10.40
N GLU A 136 10.46 -4.28 9.59
CA GLU A 136 10.14 -2.95 10.13
C GLU A 136 8.69 -2.85 10.63
N LEU A 137 7.73 -3.49 9.96
CA LEU A 137 6.31 -3.41 10.33
C LEU A 137 5.79 -4.64 11.07
N ASP A 138 6.66 -5.61 11.34
CA ASP A 138 6.33 -6.80 12.12
C ASP A 138 5.15 -7.61 11.55
N MET A 139 5.04 -7.66 10.22
CA MET A 139 4.03 -8.49 9.56
C MET A 139 4.51 -9.93 9.44
N THR A 140 3.56 -10.86 9.50
CA THR A 140 3.84 -12.29 9.35
C THR A 140 3.70 -12.69 7.88
N PHE A 141 4.69 -13.39 7.36
CA PHE A 141 4.63 -13.97 6.01
C PHE A 141 3.58 -15.06 5.95
N TRP A 142 2.70 -14.98 4.95
CA TRP A 142 1.66 -16.00 4.74
C TRP A 142 1.95 -16.86 3.52
N SER A 143 2.12 -16.26 2.33
CA SER A 143 2.25 -17.02 1.10
C SER A 143 3.02 -16.26 0.03
N ALA A 144 3.59 -17.01 -0.91
CA ALA A 144 4.28 -16.43 -2.06
C ALA A 144 4.10 -17.32 -3.28
N ARG A 145 4.23 -16.69 -4.46
CA ARG A 145 4.28 -17.40 -5.74
C ARG A 145 5.61 -17.07 -6.39
N LEU A 146 6.30 -18.11 -6.88
CA LEU A 146 7.56 -17.98 -7.57
C LEU A 146 7.42 -18.64 -8.93
N PHE A 147 8.18 -18.17 -9.91
CA PHE A 147 8.15 -18.77 -11.24
C PHE A 147 9.54 -18.84 -11.82
N ARG A 148 9.70 -19.75 -12.73
CA ARG A 148 10.92 -19.92 -13.50
C ARG A 148 10.54 -20.48 -14.87
N ARG A 149 11.11 -19.91 -15.93
CA ARG A 149 10.92 -20.44 -17.27
C ARG A 149 11.70 -21.73 -17.42
N ILE A 150 11.09 -22.74 -18.07
CA ILE A 150 11.80 -23.98 -18.40
C ILE A 150 12.55 -23.74 -19.71
N GLU A 151 13.85 -23.98 -19.68
CA GLU A 151 14.67 -23.94 -20.88
C GLU A 151 14.32 -25.15 -21.77
N LYS A 152 14.14 -24.91 -23.10
CA LYS A 152 13.78 -25.94 -24.07
C LYS A 152 14.94 -26.25 -25.03
#